data_b361fef45a8f9e2fed9d48501242f527
#
_entry.id   b361fef45a8f9e2fed9d48501242f527
#
_cell.length_a   1.000
_cell.length_b   1.000
_cell.length_c   1.000
_cell.angle_alpha   90.00
_cell.angle_beta   90.00
_cell.angle_gamma   90.00
#
_symmetry.space_group_name_H-M   'P 1'
#
loop_
_entity.id
_entity.type
_entity.pdbx_description
1 polymer ?
#
loop_
_entity_poly.entity_id
_entity_poly.type
_entity_poly.pdbx_seq_one_letter_code
_entity_poly.pdbx_strand_id
1 'polypeptide(L)'
;QKIVGIEFLNLGVTAFVSGLYLTTDGRYLQLVFGDAHIYHVIAETTLRLSILPFLIFLSQMYESYSKRISAILCVIGEIAFAGCFIGEITEIMDYHETLFLVHVVFAISMLFILVSTIKGIVKAPKENIYHNIGCIVLSFMAMTDIIILWRGTGRETSYFIRLGILIFF
;
A
#
# COMPACT_ATOMS: atom_id res chain seq x y z
N GLN A 1 10.63 -6.69 28.36
CA GLN A 1 9.49 -7.28 27.64
C GLN A 1 9.16 -6.35 26.48
N LYS A 2 9.48 -6.76 25.24
CA LYS A 2 8.93 -6.10 24.05
C LYS A 2 7.42 -6.16 24.13
N ILE A 3 6.75 -5.04 23.90
CA ILE A 3 5.28 -4.99 23.84
C ILE A 3 4.87 -5.70 22.54
N VAL A 4 4.79 -7.02 22.60
CA VAL A 4 4.40 -7.90 21.48
C VAL A 4 3.03 -7.52 20.87
N GLY A 5 2.23 -6.69 21.56
CA GLY A 5 0.91 -6.28 21.10
C GLY A 5 0.87 -5.23 19.99
N ILE A 6 1.84 -4.32 19.91
CA ILE A 6 1.80 -3.20 18.94
C ILE A 6 2.13 -3.69 17.52
N GLU A 7 3.04 -4.66 17.41
CA GLU A 7 3.44 -5.24 16.12
C GLU A 7 2.25 -5.94 15.44
N PHE A 8 1.52 -6.75 16.22
CA PHE A 8 0.30 -7.42 15.73
C PHE A 8 -0.86 -6.45 15.49
N LEU A 9 -0.94 -5.35 16.25
CA LEU A 9 -1.92 -4.31 16.00
C LEU A 9 -1.72 -3.69 14.61
N ASN A 10 -0.48 -3.34 14.25
CA ASN A 10 -0.17 -2.76 12.93
C ASN A 10 -0.48 -3.75 11.80
N LEU A 11 -0.19 -5.03 11.97
CA LEU A 11 -0.57 -6.07 11.02
C LEU A 11 -2.10 -6.17 10.89
N GLY A 12 -2.82 -6.17 12.02
CA GLY A 12 -4.28 -6.21 12.05
C GLY A 12 -4.92 -4.99 11.38
N VAL A 13 -4.38 -3.79 11.62
CA VAL A 13 -4.83 -2.56 10.94
C VAL A 13 -4.56 -2.65 9.44
N THR A 14 -3.38 -3.14 9.02
CA THR A 14 -3.06 -3.35 7.62
C THR A 14 -4.04 -4.31 6.97
N ALA A 15 -4.29 -5.46 7.59
CA ALA A 15 -5.24 -6.46 7.08
C ALA A 15 -6.66 -5.90 6.97
N PHE A 16 -7.12 -5.16 7.99
CA PHE A 16 -8.44 -4.52 7.98
C PHE A 16 -8.59 -3.50 6.86
N VAL A 17 -7.63 -2.58 6.74
CA VAL A 17 -7.65 -1.53 5.71
C VAL A 17 -7.50 -2.13 4.31
N SER A 18 -6.64 -3.15 4.14
CA SER A 18 -6.51 -3.87 2.88
C SER A 18 -7.79 -4.64 2.51
N GLY A 19 -8.48 -5.24 3.49
CA GLY A 19 -9.77 -5.89 3.30
C GLY A 19 -10.86 -4.90 2.88
N LEU A 20 -10.87 -3.71 3.49
CA LEU A 20 -11.78 -2.62 3.10
C LEU A 20 -11.50 -2.16 1.67
N TYR A 21 -10.24 -1.99 1.28
CA TYR A 21 -9.85 -1.72 -0.10
C TYR A 21 -10.38 -2.78 -1.06
N LEU A 22 -10.14 -4.07 -0.79
CA LEU A 22 -10.58 -5.17 -1.65
C LEU A 22 -12.10 -5.20 -1.85
N THR A 23 -12.87 -4.86 -0.81
CA THR A 23 -14.33 -4.84 -0.88
C THR A 23 -14.87 -3.62 -1.61
N THR A 24 -14.26 -2.45 -1.44
CA THR A 24 -14.71 -1.20 -2.09
C THR A 24 -14.31 -1.15 -3.56
N ASP A 25 -13.09 -1.57 -3.88
CA ASP A 25 -12.57 -1.54 -5.26
C ASP A 25 -13.21 -2.62 -6.15
N GLY A 26 -13.76 -3.68 -5.57
CA GLY A 26 -14.46 -4.77 -6.28
C GLY A 26 -15.74 -4.41 -6.99
N ARG A 27 -16.20 -3.15 -6.97
CA ARG A 27 -17.47 -2.64 -7.55
C ARG A 27 -18.74 -3.32 -7.03
N TYR A 28 -18.64 -4.33 -6.16
CA TYR A 28 -19.81 -5.01 -5.61
C TYR A 28 -20.71 -4.06 -4.79
N LEU A 29 -20.09 -3.15 -4.05
CA LEU A 29 -20.82 -2.16 -3.25
C LEU A 29 -21.49 -1.09 -4.12
N GLN A 30 -20.97 -0.80 -5.32
CA GLN A 30 -21.59 0.12 -6.28
C GLN A 30 -22.97 -0.37 -6.74
N LEU A 31 -23.14 -1.71 -6.84
CA LEU A 31 -24.43 -2.31 -7.18
C LEU A 31 -25.50 -2.10 -6.11
N VAL A 32 -25.07 -1.90 -4.84
CA VAL A 32 -25.99 -1.73 -3.71
C VAL A 32 -26.30 -0.25 -3.43
N PHE A 33 -25.31 0.63 -3.56
CA PHE A 33 -25.44 2.04 -3.11
C PHE A 33 -25.35 3.09 -4.22
N GLY A 34 -25.06 2.70 -5.47
CA GLY A 34 -25.26 3.51 -6.66
C GLY A 34 -24.25 4.62 -6.99
N ASP A 35 -23.39 5.09 -6.05
CA ASP A 35 -22.46 6.19 -6.30
C ASP A 35 -21.03 5.67 -6.54
N ALA A 36 -20.63 5.59 -7.82
CA ALA A 36 -19.31 5.09 -8.22
C ALA A 36 -18.15 5.99 -7.76
N HIS A 37 -18.36 7.31 -7.68
CA HIS A 37 -17.29 8.24 -7.31
C HIS A 37 -16.87 8.09 -5.85
N ILE A 38 -17.84 8.02 -4.94
CA ILE A 38 -17.56 7.83 -3.49
C ILE A 38 -16.77 6.54 -3.25
N TYR A 39 -17.12 5.44 -3.91
CA TYR A 39 -16.41 4.18 -3.75
C TYR A 39 -15.00 4.22 -4.28
N HIS A 40 -14.78 4.91 -5.40
CA HIS A 40 -13.43 5.10 -5.93
C HIS A 40 -12.56 5.88 -4.94
N VAL A 41 -13.06 6.98 -4.40
CA VAL A 41 -12.34 7.78 -3.39
C VAL A 41 -12.04 6.96 -2.13
N ILE A 42 -13.00 6.16 -1.64
CA ILE A 42 -12.80 5.29 -0.47
C ILE A 42 -11.75 4.21 -0.79
N ALA A 43 -11.83 3.54 -1.94
CA ALA A 43 -10.89 2.50 -2.34
C ALA A 43 -9.46 3.05 -2.42
N GLU A 44 -9.26 4.15 -3.11
CA GLU A 44 -7.96 4.78 -3.25
C GLU A 44 -7.41 5.29 -1.89
N THR A 45 -8.28 5.85 -1.05
CA THR A 45 -7.90 6.29 0.30
C THR A 45 -7.45 5.11 1.16
N THR A 46 -8.20 4.01 1.15
CA THR A 46 -7.87 2.82 1.96
C THR A 46 -6.60 2.12 1.46
N LEU A 47 -6.38 2.06 0.14
CA LEU A 47 -5.14 1.51 -0.41
C LEU A 47 -3.91 2.30 0.09
N ARG A 48 -3.99 3.62 0.05
CA ARG A 48 -2.91 4.52 0.50
C ARG A 48 -2.65 4.39 1.99
N LEU A 49 -3.71 4.38 2.80
CA LEU A 49 -3.60 4.22 4.24
C LEU A 49 -3.07 2.84 4.66
N SER A 50 -3.22 1.81 3.83
CA SER A 50 -2.75 0.46 4.16
C SER A 50 -1.22 0.34 4.20
N ILE A 51 -0.51 1.15 3.41
CA ILE A 51 0.95 1.06 3.33
C ILE A 51 1.65 1.55 4.60
N LEU A 52 1.06 2.49 5.33
CA LEU A 52 1.66 3.10 6.52
C LEU A 52 1.81 2.10 7.67
N PRO A 53 0.74 1.47 8.17
CA PRO A 53 0.86 0.46 9.21
C PRO A 53 1.66 -0.75 8.73
N PHE A 54 1.65 -1.06 7.43
CA PHE A 54 2.46 -2.12 6.84
C PHE A 54 3.96 -1.83 6.95
N LEU A 55 4.41 -0.64 6.56
CA LEU A 55 5.82 -0.23 6.70
C LEU A 55 6.26 -0.21 8.17
N ILE A 56 5.42 0.26 9.07
CA ILE A 56 5.69 0.26 10.51
C ILE A 56 5.82 -1.18 11.01
N PHE A 57 4.88 -2.06 10.67
CA PHE A 57 4.94 -3.49 11.01
C PHE A 57 6.23 -4.13 10.53
N LEU A 58 6.60 -3.97 9.25
CA LEU A 58 7.83 -4.54 8.69
C LEU A 58 9.08 -4.04 9.42
N SER A 59 9.13 -2.75 9.75
CA SER A 59 10.28 -2.16 10.45
C SER A 59 10.39 -2.56 11.92
N GLN A 60 9.31 -3.03 12.52
CA GLN A 60 9.28 -3.53 13.89
C GLN A 60 9.67 -5.01 13.97
N MET A 61 9.20 -5.80 13.01
CA MET A 61 9.39 -7.25 12.99
C MET A 61 10.75 -7.67 12.43
N TYR A 62 11.29 -6.95 11.45
CA TYR A 62 12.46 -7.38 10.70
C TYR A 62 13.60 -6.36 10.75
N GLU A 63 14.77 -6.80 11.17
CA GLU A 63 15.97 -5.95 11.26
C GLU A 63 16.49 -5.45 9.91
N SER A 64 16.12 -6.12 8.82
CA SER A 64 16.48 -5.69 7.46
C SER A 64 15.81 -4.39 7.02
N TYR A 65 14.71 -4.01 7.69
CA TYR A 65 13.98 -2.78 7.42
C TYR A 65 14.47 -1.65 8.33
N SER A 66 14.93 -0.57 7.72
CA SER A 66 15.37 0.61 8.46
C SER A 66 14.18 1.36 9.04
N LYS A 67 14.06 1.43 10.37
CA LYS A 67 13.02 2.18 11.08
C LYS A 67 12.99 3.65 10.67
N ARG A 68 14.18 4.25 10.45
CA ARG A 68 14.28 5.65 10.04
C ARG A 68 13.74 5.88 8.64
N ILE A 69 14.08 5.02 7.69
CA ILE A 69 13.58 5.14 6.31
C ILE A 69 12.08 4.87 6.27
N SER A 70 11.59 3.84 6.97
CA SER A 70 10.15 3.56 7.08
C SER A 70 9.38 4.76 7.64
N ALA A 71 9.88 5.39 8.72
CA ALA A 71 9.26 6.58 9.30
C ALA A 71 9.23 7.77 8.32
N ILE A 72 10.33 8.00 7.58
CA ILE A 72 10.40 9.06 6.57
C ILE A 72 9.37 8.81 5.46
N LEU A 73 9.29 7.58 4.95
CA LEU A 73 8.32 7.22 3.91
C LEU A 73 6.88 7.36 4.39
N CYS A 74 6.60 6.98 5.65
CA CYS A 74 5.28 7.22 6.25
C CYS A 74 4.94 8.72 6.30
N VAL A 75 5.84 9.56 6.80
CA VAL A 75 5.61 11.01 6.89
C VAL A 75 5.41 11.63 5.51
N ILE A 76 6.24 11.28 4.53
CA ILE A 76 6.10 11.76 3.14
C ILE A 76 4.76 11.29 2.55
N GLY A 77 4.39 10.04 2.79
CA GLY A 77 3.12 9.47 2.33
C GLY A 77 1.90 10.20 2.91
N GLU A 78 1.93 10.48 4.23
CA GLU A 78 0.87 11.25 4.90
C GLU A 78 0.75 12.67 4.36
N ILE A 79 1.88 13.37 4.20
CA ILE A 79 1.89 14.75 3.66
C ILE A 79 1.35 14.76 2.24
N ALA A 80 1.80 13.83 1.40
CA ALA A 80 1.32 13.71 0.02
C ALA A 80 -0.18 13.41 -0.01
N PHE A 81 -0.65 12.47 0.81
CA PHE A 81 -2.06 12.12 0.92
C PHE A 81 -2.91 13.31 1.41
N ALA A 82 -2.51 13.94 2.51
CA ALA A 82 -3.23 15.10 3.06
C ALA A 82 -3.28 16.27 2.06
N GLY A 83 -2.18 16.52 1.34
CA GLY A 83 -2.13 17.55 0.30
C GLY A 83 -3.09 17.27 -0.85
N CYS A 84 -3.13 16.02 -1.34
CA CYS A 84 -4.06 15.60 -2.38
C CYS A 84 -5.53 15.71 -1.91
N PHE A 85 -5.82 15.29 -0.69
CA PHE A 85 -7.15 15.33 -0.11
C PHE A 85 -7.66 16.77 0.09
N ILE A 86 -6.79 17.66 0.57
CA ILE A 86 -7.11 19.08 0.71
C ILE A 86 -7.30 19.73 -0.67
N GLY A 87 -6.45 19.41 -1.64
CA GLY A 87 -6.56 19.91 -3.02
C GLY A 87 -7.91 19.56 -3.66
N GLU A 88 -8.39 18.35 -3.46
CA GLU A 88 -9.70 17.88 -3.92
C GLU A 88 -10.85 18.63 -3.23
N ILE A 89 -10.84 18.73 -1.89
CA ILE A 89 -11.92 19.44 -1.14
C ILE A 89 -11.98 20.92 -1.50
N THR A 90 -10.83 21.54 -1.80
CA THR A 90 -10.76 22.96 -2.15
C THR A 90 -10.99 23.22 -3.65
N GLU A 91 -11.25 22.19 -4.44
CA GLU A 91 -11.42 22.26 -5.90
C GLU A 91 -10.24 22.94 -6.65
N ILE A 92 -9.05 22.99 -6.00
CA ILE A 92 -7.84 23.59 -6.59
C ILE A 92 -7.16 22.62 -7.56
N MET A 93 -7.27 21.32 -7.29
CA MET A 93 -6.64 20.26 -8.09
C MET A 93 -7.60 19.09 -8.24
N ASP A 94 -7.71 18.58 -9.46
CA ASP A 94 -8.44 17.34 -9.71
C ASP A 94 -7.72 16.16 -9.09
N TYR A 95 -8.48 15.25 -8.48
CA TYR A 95 -7.98 14.01 -7.88
C TYR A 95 -7.07 13.21 -8.84
N HIS A 96 -7.40 13.20 -10.13
CA HIS A 96 -6.58 12.56 -11.16
C HIS A 96 -5.20 13.18 -11.35
N GLU A 97 -5.06 14.50 -11.19
CA GLU A 97 -3.78 15.19 -11.32
C GLU A 97 -2.85 14.89 -10.15
N THR A 98 -3.42 14.74 -8.95
CA THR A 98 -2.66 14.44 -7.73
C THR A 98 -2.30 12.95 -7.58
N LEU A 99 -3.00 12.07 -8.29
CA LEU A 99 -2.79 10.63 -8.30
C LEU A 99 -1.35 10.23 -8.65
N PHE A 100 -0.73 10.95 -9.59
CA PHE A 100 0.66 10.68 -9.99
C PHE A 100 1.64 10.82 -8.82
N LEU A 101 1.53 11.88 -8.02
CA LEU A 101 2.42 12.11 -6.88
C LEU A 101 2.32 10.98 -5.85
N VAL A 102 1.10 10.56 -5.54
CA VAL A 102 0.87 9.46 -4.58
C VAL A 102 1.39 8.14 -5.11
N HIS A 103 1.21 7.85 -6.40
CA HIS A 103 1.76 6.64 -7.01
C HIS A 103 3.29 6.62 -7.01
N VAL A 104 3.94 7.76 -7.15
CA VAL A 104 5.41 7.86 -7.01
C VAL A 104 5.84 7.49 -5.58
N VAL A 105 5.19 8.03 -4.55
CA VAL A 105 5.50 7.70 -3.15
C VAL A 105 5.23 6.21 -2.88
N PHE A 106 4.14 5.68 -3.41
CA PHE A 106 3.79 4.27 -3.29
C PHE A 106 4.84 3.37 -3.97
N ALA A 107 5.27 3.72 -5.19
CA ALA A 107 6.31 2.99 -5.93
C ALA A 107 7.65 2.98 -5.17
N ILE A 108 8.06 4.12 -4.59
CA ILE A 108 9.27 4.21 -3.77
C ILE A 108 9.14 3.31 -2.52
N SER A 109 7.98 3.29 -1.89
CA SER A 109 7.71 2.43 -0.73
C SER A 109 7.78 0.95 -1.08
N MET A 110 7.20 0.54 -2.22
CA MET A 110 7.28 -0.84 -2.71
C MET A 110 8.72 -1.24 -3.07
N LEU A 111 9.48 -0.35 -3.69
CA LEU A 111 10.89 -0.58 -3.99
C LEU A 111 11.72 -0.73 -2.70
N PHE A 112 11.44 0.09 -1.68
CA PHE A 112 12.09 -0.03 -0.37
C PHE A 112 11.77 -1.38 0.29
N ILE A 113 10.52 -1.83 0.24
CA ILE A 113 10.10 -3.14 0.74
C ILE A 113 10.88 -4.24 0.01
N LEU A 114 10.90 -4.22 -1.32
CA LEU A 114 11.59 -5.21 -2.14
C LEU A 114 13.09 -5.30 -1.81
N VAL A 115 13.79 -4.15 -1.77
CA VAL A 115 15.23 -4.10 -1.48
C VAL A 115 15.53 -4.58 -0.05
N SER A 116 14.69 -4.19 0.92
CA SER A 116 14.85 -4.61 2.32
C SER A 116 14.59 -6.10 2.50
N THR A 117 13.60 -6.65 1.80
CA THR A 117 13.31 -8.10 1.78
C THR A 117 14.48 -8.88 1.20
N ILE A 118 15.03 -8.46 0.05
CA ILE A 118 16.21 -9.11 -0.57
C ILE A 118 17.40 -9.08 0.38
N LYS A 119 17.68 -7.95 1.05
CA LYS A 119 18.72 -7.86 2.08
C LYS A 119 18.48 -8.84 3.24
N GLY A 120 17.23 -9.00 3.66
CA GLY A 120 16.84 -9.97 4.69
C GLY A 120 17.14 -11.41 4.27
N ILE A 121 16.74 -11.77 3.05
CA ILE A 121 17.01 -13.11 2.49
C ILE A 121 18.53 -13.41 2.42
N VAL A 122 19.33 -12.45 2.00
CA VAL A 122 20.78 -12.63 1.90
C VAL A 122 21.42 -12.86 3.28
N LYS A 123 20.91 -12.18 4.32
CA LYS A 123 21.43 -12.31 5.69
C LYS A 123 20.99 -13.59 6.40
N ALA A 124 19.74 -13.99 6.23
CA ALA A 124 19.13 -15.12 6.91
C ALA A 124 18.16 -15.87 5.97
N PRO A 125 18.65 -16.66 5.02
CA PRO A 125 17.85 -17.22 3.92
C PRO A 125 16.78 -18.20 4.36
N LYS A 126 16.87 -18.80 5.55
CA LYS A 126 15.89 -19.75 6.09
C LYS A 126 14.87 -19.11 7.02
N GLU A 127 15.11 -17.90 7.47
CA GLU A 127 14.19 -17.19 8.35
C GLU A 127 13.10 -16.50 7.52
N ASN A 128 11.85 -16.62 7.97
CA ASN A 128 10.70 -15.89 7.43
C ASN A 128 10.48 -16.04 5.92
N ILE A 129 10.79 -17.22 5.35
CA ILE A 129 10.74 -17.47 3.90
C ILE A 129 9.36 -17.16 3.29
N TYR A 130 8.28 -17.54 3.96
CA TYR A 130 6.92 -17.29 3.47
C TYR A 130 6.59 -15.79 3.43
N HIS A 131 6.96 -15.06 4.49
CA HIS A 131 6.82 -13.63 4.53
C HIS A 131 7.63 -12.93 3.42
N ASN A 132 8.87 -13.34 3.23
CA ASN A 132 9.75 -12.79 2.19
C ASN A 132 9.16 -13.00 0.80
N ILE A 133 8.63 -14.19 0.52
CA ILE A 133 7.93 -14.49 -0.73
C ILE A 133 6.70 -13.58 -0.89
N GLY A 134 5.88 -13.46 0.14
CA GLY A 134 4.71 -12.58 0.13
C GLY A 134 5.06 -11.13 -0.17
N CYS A 135 6.10 -10.58 0.48
CA CYS A 135 6.58 -9.21 0.23
C CYS A 135 7.09 -9.01 -1.21
N ILE A 136 7.83 -9.98 -1.76
CA ILE A 136 8.31 -9.93 -3.14
C ILE A 136 7.14 -9.93 -4.11
N VAL A 137 6.21 -10.87 -3.95
CA VAL A 137 5.03 -11.00 -4.82
C VAL A 137 4.19 -9.72 -4.77
N LEU A 138 3.88 -9.22 -3.56
CA LEU A 138 3.12 -8.00 -3.37
C LEU A 138 3.79 -6.80 -4.04
N SER A 139 5.12 -6.64 -3.85
CA SER A 139 5.86 -5.53 -4.46
C SER A 139 5.87 -5.61 -5.99
N PHE A 140 6.07 -6.78 -6.57
CA PHE A 140 6.03 -6.96 -8.03
C PHE A 140 4.65 -6.67 -8.60
N MET A 141 3.60 -7.17 -7.97
CA MET A 141 2.22 -6.95 -8.42
C MET A 141 1.81 -5.47 -8.32
N ALA A 142 2.15 -4.80 -7.21
CA ALA A 142 1.91 -3.38 -7.05
C ALA A 142 2.66 -2.52 -8.10
N MET A 143 3.92 -2.84 -8.36
CA MET A 143 4.71 -2.14 -9.39
C MET A 143 4.15 -2.36 -10.80
N THR A 144 3.64 -3.56 -11.08
CA THR A 144 2.99 -3.86 -12.37
C THR A 144 1.76 -2.99 -12.59
N ASP A 145 0.90 -2.85 -11.57
CA ASP A 145 -0.29 -1.99 -11.67
C ASP A 145 0.09 -0.52 -11.89
N ILE A 146 1.11 -0.01 -11.20
CA ILE A 146 1.60 1.36 -11.40
C ILE A 146 2.10 1.57 -12.84
N ILE A 147 2.86 0.63 -13.38
CA ILE A 147 3.37 0.71 -14.76
C ILE A 147 2.22 0.68 -15.77
N ILE A 148 1.21 -0.17 -15.56
CA ILE A 148 0.03 -0.25 -16.43
C ILE A 148 -0.75 1.07 -16.39
N LEU A 149 -0.93 1.64 -15.20
CA LEU A 149 -1.59 2.93 -15.01
C LEU A 149 -0.86 4.04 -15.79
N TRP A 150 0.45 4.13 -15.63
CA TRP A 150 1.26 5.16 -16.30
C TRP A 150 1.31 5.01 -17.83
N ARG A 151 1.12 3.80 -18.34
CA ARG A 151 1.01 3.55 -19.80
C ARG A 151 -0.34 3.95 -20.38
N GLY A 152 -1.32 4.32 -19.56
CA GLY A 152 -2.63 4.78 -20.04
C GLY A 152 -3.43 3.73 -20.81
N THR A 153 -3.22 2.44 -20.52
CA THR A 153 -3.85 1.34 -21.28
C THR A 153 -5.35 1.17 -21.05
N GLY A 154 -5.97 2.04 -20.22
CA GLY A 154 -7.42 2.04 -19.95
C GLY A 154 -7.93 0.78 -19.24
N ARG A 155 -7.03 -0.13 -18.82
CA ARG A 155 -7.39 -1.32 -18.05
C ARG A 155 -7.59 -0.95 -16.57
N GLU A 156 -8.42 -1.70 -15.88
CA GLU A 156 -8.54 -1.62 -14.42
C GLU A 156 -7.15 -1.86 -13.81
N THR A 157 -6.63 -0.84 -13.14
CA THR A 157 -5.23 -0.77 -12.71
C THR A 157 -4.97 -1.45 -11.37
N SER A 158 -6.00 -1.96 -10.71
CA SER A 158 -5.89 -2.53 -9.36
C SER A 158 -5.91 -4.06 -9.30
N TYR A 159 -5.92 -4.73 -10.46
CA TYR A 159 -6.08 -6.19 -10.50
C TYR A 159 -4.90 -6.94 -9.86
N PHE A 160 -3.69 -6.56 -10.18
CA PHE A 160 -2.50 -7.26 -9.68
C PHE A 160 -2.25 -6.96 -8.20
N ILE A 161 -2.47 -5.74 -7.74
CA ILE A 161 -2.29 -5.42 -6.33
C ILE A 161 -3.31 -6.14 -5.45
N ARG A 162 -4.56 -6.30 -5.90
CA ARG A 162 -5.57 -7.12 -5.21
C ARG A 162 -5.09 -8.57 -5.03
N LEU A 163 -4.58 -9.16 -6.12
CA LEU A 163 -4.05 -10.51 -6.07
C LEU A 163 -2.82 -10.60 -5.15
N GLY A 164 -1.94 -9.59 -5.19
CA GLY A 164 -0.78 -9.50 -4.31
C GLY A 164 -1.17 -9.44 -2.82
N ILE A 165 -2.18 -8.66 -2.46
CA ILE A 165 -2.73 -8.58 -1.11
C ILE A 165 -3.28 -9.94 -0.66
N LEU A 166 -4.08 -10.61 -1.51
CA LEU A 166 -4.65 -11.93 -1.22
C LEU A 166 -3.58 -13.02 -1.03
N ILE A 167 -2.46 -12.92 -1.73
CA ILE A 167 -1.35 -13.90 -1.59
C ILE A 167 -0.53 -13.58 -0.33
N PHE A 168 -0.42 -12.30 0.05
CA PHE A 168 0.36 -11.89 1.21
C PHE A 168 -0.32 -12.29 2.54
N PHE A 169 -1.63 -12.14 2.64
CA PHE A 169 -2.42 -12.48 3.84
C PHE A 169 -2.99 -13.90 3.78
#